data_d2432968b3256978344a606676cfbe75
#
_entry.id   d2432968b3256978344a606676cfbe75
#
_cell.length_a   1.000
_cell.length_b   1.000
_cell.length_c   1.000
_cell.angle_alpha   90.00
_cell.angle_beta   90.00
_cell.angle_gamma   90.00
#
_symmetry.space_group_name_H-M   'P 1'
#
loop_
_entity.id
_entity.type
_entity.pdbx_description
1 polymer ?
#
loop_
_entity_poly.entity_id
_entity_poly.type
_entity_poly.pdbx_seq_one_letter_code
_entity_poly.pdbx_strand_id
1 'polypeptide(L)'
;MAFDFTGKTAIVTGGTQGIGLEIAKGIVAGGGHVALIARNAAKGEAAVAELGEGNKFYQLDVADASKARETVEQIFTDLPQTNILINCAGVISTKKFDEIDDTEWRRTIDINLNGTFTMMNAVYPHFKAAHAGTIVNVSSVAGKIGGGLLGTAAYASSKAGVNGLTKAVAKEGGKFGIRCNAVCPSLTLTDMTSILSDENSQRIINGIPLGRAAQASEPAQMVLFFASDLASFVNGEIGDCDGGIVLDG
;
A
#
# COMPACT_ATOMS: atom_id res chain seq x y z
N MET A 1 -13.14 -11.40 15.16
CA MET A 1 -13.99 -11.49 13.94
C MET A 1 -13.04 -11.53 12.75
N ALA A 2 -13.20 -12.45 11.82
CA ALA A 2 -12.52 -12.39 10.54
C ALA A 2 -13.17 -11.28 9.69
N PHE A 3 -12.38 -10.56 8.90
CA PHE A 3 -12.92 -9.61 7.92
C PHE A 3 -13.67 -10.39 6.83
N ASP A 4 -14.82 -9.88 6.41
CA ASP A 4 -15.60 -10.45 5.32
C ASP A 4 -15.32 -9.69 4.01
N PHE A 5 -14.79 -10.41 3.03
CA PHE A 5 -14.52 -9.92 1.68
C PHE A 5 -15.29 -10.72 0.62
N THR A 6 -16.32 -11.50 1.04
CA THR A 6 -17.15 -12.26 0.12
C THR A 6 -17.72 -11.37 -0.99
N GLY A 7 -17.57 -11.79 -2.25
CA GLY A 7 -18.00 -11.03 -3.42
C GLY A 7 -17.17 -9.78 -3.73
N LYS A 8 -16.02 -9.60 -3.10
CA LYS A 8 -15.12 -8.48 -3.34
C LYS A 8 -13.84 -8.95 -4.02
N THR A 9 -13.28 -8.10 -4.85
CA THR A 9 -11.97 -8.30 -5.46
C THR A 9 -11.10 -7.07 -5.21
N ALA A 10 -9.87 -7.30 -4.77
CA ALA A 10 -8.90 -6.25 -4.50
C ALA A 10 -7.74 -6.29 -5.48
N ILE A 11 -7.39 -5.14 -6.05
CA ILE A 11 -6.08 -4.92 -6.66
C ILE A 11 -5.08 -4.66 -5.54
N VAL A 12 -3.97 -5.42 -5.51
CA VAL A 12 -2.91 -5.23 -4.51
C VAL A 12 -1.59 -5.01 -5.23
N THR A 13 -1.11 -3.77 -5.28
CA THR A 13 0.22 -3.48 -5.82
C THR A 13 1.30 -3.86 -4.80
N GLY A 14 2.41 -4.44 -5.26
CA GLY A 14 3.43 -5.01 -4.35
C GLY A 14 2.94 -6.24 -3.57
N GLY A 15 1.90 -6.93 -4.06
CA GLY A 15 1.19 -8.00 -3.37
C GLY A 15 1.92 -9.35 -3.32
N THR A 16 3.17 -9.44 -3.78
CA THR A 16 3.89 -10.72 -3.90
C THR A 16 4.87 -11.01 -2.77
N GLN A 17 4.99 -10.11 -1.80
CA GLN A 17 5.86 -10.26 -0.63
C GLN A 17 5.48 -9.28 0.49
N GLY A 18 6.04 -9.49 1.69
CA GLY A 18 5.92 -8.58 2.84
C GLY A 18 4.48 -8.22 3.18
N ILE A 19 4.23 -6.95 3.48
CA ILE A 19 2.91 -6.43 3.88
C ILE A 19 1.86 -6.72 2.80
N GLY A 20 2.20 -6.53 1.51
CA GLY A 20 1.25 -6.74 0.41
C GLY A 20 0.78 -8.18 0.30
N LEU A 21 1.66 -9.16 0.50
CA LEU A 21 1.29 -10.58 0.50
C LEU A 21 0.41 -10.94 1.71
N GLU A 22 0.72 -10.42 2.89
CA GLU A 22 -0.12 -10.63 4.08
C GLU A 22 -1.52 -10.01 3.93
N ILE A 23 -1.64 -8.86 3.26
CA ILE A 23 -2.93 -8.28 2.88
C ILE A 23 -3.68 -9.20 1.93
N ALA A 24 -3.02 -9.69 0.88
CA ALA A 24 -3.62 -10.60 -0.08
C ALA A 24 -4.15 -11.89 0.58
N LYS A 25 -3.35 -12.49 1.46
CA LYS A 25 -3.76 -13.65 2.27
C LYS A 25 -4.99 -13.34 3.12
N GLY A 26 -5.03 -12.17 3.76
CA GLY A 26 -6.17 -11.75 4.59
C GLY A 26 -7.45 -11.55 3.80
N ILE A 27 -7.38 -10.99 2.58
CA ILE A 27 -8.54 -10.84 1.68
C ILE A 27 -9.08 -12.21 1.25
N VAL A 28 -8.19 -13.12 0.82
CA VAL A 28 -8.58 -14.46 0.39
C VAL A 28 -9.14 -15.26 1.56
N ALA A 29 -8.54 -15.19 2.74
CA ALA A 29 -9.06 -15.83 3.95
C ALA A 29 -10.44 -15.28 4.36
N GLY A 30 -10.76 -14.05 4.01
CA GLY A 30 -12.07 -13.43 4.17
C GLY A 30 -13.07 -13.73 3.05
N GLY A 31 -12.77 -14.65 2.12
CA GLY A 31 -13.65 -15.05 1.02
C GLY A 31 -13.63 -14.13 -0.20
N GLY A 32 -12.70 -13.20 -0.28
CA GLY A 32 -12.47 -12.34 -1.44
C GLY A 32 -11.46 -12.89 -2.43
N HIS A 33 -11.25 -12.16 -3.51
CA HIS A 33 -10.23 -12.45 -4.53
C HIS A 33 -9.24 -11.30 -4.67
N VAL A 34 -8.08 -11.58 -5.25
CA VAL A 34 -7.05 -10.57 -5.47
C VAL A 34 -6.50 -10.58 -6.89
N ALA A 35 -6.24 -9.38 -7.42
CA ALA A 35 -5.40 -9.10 -8.56
C ALA A 35 -4.05 -8.60 -8.04
N LEU A 36 -3.02 -9.44 -8.01
CA LEU A 36 -1.69 -9.08 -7.57
C LEU A 36 -0.94 -8.35 -8.67
N ILE A 37 -0.31 -7.24 -8.33
CA ILE A 37 0.55 -6.48 -9.24
C ILE A 37 1.96 -6.42 -8.68
N ALA A 38 2.95 -6.84 -9.48
CA ALA A 38 4.37 -6.70 -9.15
C ALA A 38 5.24 -6.84 -10.42
N ARG A 39 6.53 -6.48 -10.30
CA ARG A 39 7.48 -6.55 -11.41
C ARG A 39 8.04 -7.95 -11.67
N ASN A 40 8.16 -8.77 -10.63
CA ASN A 40 8.77 -10.10 -10.70
C ASN A 40 7.70 -11.15 -11.01
N ALA A 41 7.73 -11.68 -12.24
CA ALA A 41 6.77 -12.68 -12.71
C ALA A 41 6.83 -13.97 -11.87
N ALA A 42 8.02 -14.50 -11.58
CA ALA A 42 8.17 -15.76 -10.85
C ALA A 42 7.61 -15.65 -9.40
N LYS A 43 7.86 -14.53 -8.70
CA LYS A 43 7.25 -14.28 -7.39
C LYS A 43 5.73 -14.10 -7.49
N GLY A 44 5.25 -13.49 -8.58
CA GLY A 44 3.83 -13.28 -8.83
C GLY A 44 3.07 -14.59 -9.01
N GLU A 45 3.55 -15.43 -9.89
CA GLU A 45 2.96 -16.75 -10.16
C GLU A 45 2.99 -17.65 -8.91
N ALA A 46 4.09 -17.65 -8.16
CA ALA A 46 4.20 -18.39 -6.92
C ALA A 46 3.18 -17.89 -5.86
N ALA A 47 3.01 -16.57 -5.73
CA ALA A 47 2.06 -16.00 -4.78
C ALA A 47 0.61 -16.36 -5.13
N VAL A 48 0.24 -16.29 -6.42
CA VAL A 48 -1.12 -16.68 -6.86
C VAL A 48 -1.35 -18.17 -6.65
N ALA A 49 -0.34 -19.02 -6.93
CA ALA A 49 -0.45 -20.46 -6.67
C ALA A 49 -0.68 -20.77 -5.18
N GLU A 50 -0.02 -20.02 -4.27
CA GLU A 50 -0.24 -20.14 -2.82
C GLU A 50 -1.65 -19.68 -2.41
N LEU A 51 -2.17 -18.62 -3.03
CA LEU A 51 -3.47 -18.02 -2.70
C LEU A 51 -4.66 -18.84 -3.25
N GLY A 52 -4.43 -19.72 -4.22
CA GLY A 52 -5.46 -20.59 -4.78
C GLY A 52 -6.27 -19.97 -5.92
N GLU A 53 -7.33 -20.69 -6.33
CA GLU A 53 -8.16 -20.34 -7.48
C GLU A 53 -8.88 -18.99 -7.34
N GLY A 54 -9.19 -18.37 -8.48
CA GLY A 54 -9.89 -17.08 -8.54
C GLY A 54 -8.98 -15.86 -8.38
N ASN A 55 -7.70 -16.05 -8.02
CA ASN A 55 -6.72 -15.00 -7.89
C ASN A 55 -5.89 -14.89 -9.17
N LYS A 56 -5.45 -13.66 -9.52
CA LYS A 56 -4.66 -13.41 -10.73
C LYS A 56 -3.43 -12.56 -10.44
N PHE A 57 -2.41 -12.74 -11.26
CA PHE A 57 -1.20 -11.93 -11.25
C PHE A 57 -1.07 -11.13 -12.56
N TYR A 58 -0.66 -9.86 -12.42
CA TYR A 58 -0.38 -8.97 -13.53
C TYR A 58 1.02 -8.38 -13.36
N GLN A 59 1.89 -8.66 -14.33
CA GLN A 59 3.24 -8.12 -14.31
C GLN A 59 3.24 -6.64 -14.72
N LEU A 60 3.57 -5.75 -13.78
CA LEU A 60 3.57 -4.31 -14.01
C LEU A 60 4.61 -3.62 -13.12
N ASP A 61 5.32 -2.63 -13.68
CA ASP A 61 5.96 -1.57 -12.91
C ASP A 61 4.98 -0.40 -12.79
N VAL A 62 4.57 -0.07 -11.57
CA VAL A 62 3.59 1.01 -11.31
C VAL A 62 4.09 2.40 -11.75
N ALA A 63 5.40 2.56 -11.99
CA ALA A 63 5.97 3.78 -12.56
C ALA A 63 5.68 3.95 -14.06
N ASP A 64 5.28 2.88 -14.77
CA ASP A 64 4.82 2.95 -16.16
C ASP A 64 3.33 3.31 -16.20
N ALA A 65 3.04 4.60 -16.28
CA ALA A 65 1.68 5.11 -16.21
C ALA A 65 0.75 4.63 -17.35
N SER A 66 1.29 4.39 -18.56
CA SER A 66 0.49 3.89 -19.69
C SER A 66 0.07 2.46 -19.42
N LYS A 67 1.05 1.62 -19.12
CA LYS A 67 0.84 0.20 -18.83
C LYS A 67 -0.04 -0.03 -17.60
N ALA A 68 0.08 0.85 -16.58
CA ALA A 68 -0.76 0.77 -15.39
C ALA A 68 -2.24 0.98 -15.73
N ARG A 69 -2.59 1.94 -16.58
CA ARG A 69 -3.96 2.15 -17.04
C ARG A 69 -4.49 0.96 -17.85
N GLU A 70 -3.71 0.46 -18.80
CA GLU A 70 -4.07 -0.70 -19.60
C GLU A 70 -4.29 -1.95 -18.71
N THR A 71 -3.41 -2.15 -17.73
CA THR A 71 -3.51 -3.28 -16.78
C THR A 71 -4.77 -3.16 -15.91
N VAL A 72 -5.13 -1.96 -15.46
CA VAL A 72 -6.37 -1.76 -14.68
C VAL A 72 -7.60 -2.09 -15.51
N GLU A 73 -7.69 -1.65 -16.77
CA GLU A 73 -8.80 -2.02 -17.67
C GLU A 73 -8.89 -3.54 -17.89
N GLN A 74 -7.74 -4.21 -18.06
CA GLN A 74 -7.70 -5.66 -18.15
C GLN A 74 -8.20 -6.34 -16.86
N ILE A 75 -7.83 -5.81 -15.68
CA ILE A 75 -8.29 -6.35 -14.40
C ILE A 75 -9.81 -6.23 -14.28
N PHE A 76 -10.41 -5.09 -14.61
CA PHE A 76 -11.87 -4.94 -14.57
C PHE A 76 -12.59 -5.84 -15.57
N THR A 77 -11.96 -6.18 -16.71
CA THR A 77 -12.48 -7.15 -17.67
C THR A 77 -12.44 -8.57 -17.09
N ASP A 78 -11.30 -8.94 -16.52
CA ASP A 78 -11.04 -10.29 -15.99
C ASP A 78 -11.75 -10.60 -14.67
N LEU A 79 -11.87 -9.56 -13.83
CA LEU A 79 -12.37 -9.62 -12.46
C LEU A 79 -13.39 -8.47 -12.23
N PRO A 80 -14.60 -8.56 -12.79
CA PRO A 80 -15.57 -7.45 -12.81
C PRO A 80 -16.09 -7.04 -11.42
N GLN A 81 -15.84 -7.85 -10.39
CA GLN A 81 -16.21 -7.52 -8.99
C GLN A 81 -15.13 -6.69 -8.28
N THR A 82 -14.15 -6.16 -9.02
CA THR A 82 -13.07 -5.33 -8.45
C THR A 82 -13.64 -4.03 -7.88
N ASN A 83 -13.50 -3.87 -6.56
CA ASN A 83 -14.03 -2.73 -5.81
C ASN A 83 -13.07 -2.22 -4.72
N ILE A 84 -11.88 -2.82 -4.61
CA ILE A 84 -10.85 -2.43 -3.65
C ILE A 84 -9.53 -2.21 -4.40
N LEU A 85 -8.83 -1.11 -4.07
CA LEU A 85 -7.45 -0.87 -4.47
C LEU A 85 -6.58 -0.71 -3.24
N ILE A 86 -5.49 -1.49 -3.17
CA ILE A 86 -4.48 -1.38 -2.14
C ILE A 86 -3.14 -1.05 -2.78
N ASN A 87 -2.67 0.17 -2.54
CA ASN A 87 -1.37 0.63 -3.00
C ASN A 87 -0.32 0.30 -1.94
N CYS A 88 0.40 -0.82 -2.14
CA CYS A 88 1.48 -1.28 -1.26
C CYS A 88 2.84 -1.35 -1.97
N ALA A 89 2.89 -1.18 -3.29
CA ALA A 89 4.15 -1.09 -4.02
C ALA A 89 4.95 0.14 -3.57
N GLY A 90 6.25 -0.04 -3.36
CA GLY A 90 7.13 1.04 -3.00
C GLY A 90 8.59 0.63 -2.98
N VAL A 91 9.43 1.62 -2.92
CA VAL A 91 10.88 1.49 -2.74
C VAL A 91 11.32 2.45 -1.66
N ILE A 92 12.40 2.08 -0.96
CA ILE A 92 12.99 2.94 0.07
C ILE A 92 14.21 3.67 -0.49
N SER A 93 14.45 4.87 0.01
CA SER A 93 15.69 5.62 -0.17
C SER A 93 16.32 5.86 1.19
N THR A 94 17.61 5.53 1.31
CA THR A 94 18.40 5.69 2.55
C THR A 94 19.56 6.66 2.39
N LYS A 95 19.77 7.22 1.18
CA LYS A 95 20.80 8.23 0.93
C LYS A 95 20.52 9.49 1.75
N LYS A 96 21.56 10.10 2.29
CA LYS A 96 21.46 11.40 2.96
C LYS A 96 21.10 12.49 1.94
N PHE A 97 20.59 13.61 2.44
CA PHE A 97 20.02 14.67 1.58
C PHE A 97 21.00 15.17 0.52
N ASP A 98 22.27 15.35 0.88
CA ASP A 98 23.36 15.79 -0.01
C ASP A 98 23.89 14.71 -0.96
N GLU A 99 23.49 13.45 -0.75
CA GLU A 99 23.84 12.31 -1.59
C GLU A 99 22.73 11.92 -2.58
N ILE A 100 21.53 12.50 -2.43
CA ILE A 100 20.38 12.21 -3.30
C ILE A 100 20.61 12.92 -4.64
N ASP A 101 20.81 12.14 -5.69
CA ASP A 101 20.82 12.63 -7.07
C ASP A 101 19.42 12.63 -7.70
N ASP A 102 19.28 13.27 -8.85
CA ASP A 102 18.02 13.34 -9.60
C ASP A 102 17.45 11.95 -9.95
N THR A 103 18.31 10.97 -10.17
CA THR A 103 17.90 9.59 -10.51
C THR A 103 17.21 8.91 -9.33
N GLU A 104 17.85 8.97 -8.15
CA GLU A 104 17.28 8.41 -6.92
C GLU A 104 15.99 9.14 -6.51
N TRP A 105 15.98 10.48 -6.63
CA TRP A 105 14.79 11.28 -6.37
C TRP A 105 13.64 10.86 -7.27
N ARG A 106 13.85 10.90 -8.60
CA ARG A 106 12.82 10.56 -9.59
C ARG A 106 12.33 9.13 -9.41
N ARG A 107 13.24 8.16 -9.29
CA ARG A 107 12.87 6.76 -9.06
C ARG A 107 11.97 6.59 -7.85
N THR A 108 12.29 7.25 -6.74
CA THR A 108 11.50 7.14 -5.50
C THR A 108 10.12 7.81 -5.65
N ILE A 109 10.06 8.99 -6.23
CA ILE A 109 8.80 9.71 -6.48
C ILE A 109 7.94 8.96 -7.50
N ASP A 110 8.53 8.49 -8.60
CA ASP A 110 7.79 7.82 -9.67
C ASP A 110 7.14 6.53 -9.20
N ILE A 111 7.83 5.75 -8.38
CA ILE A 111 7.26 4.50 -7.86
C ILE A 111 6.26 4.77 -6.73
N ASN A 112 6.68 5.53 -5.70
CA ASN A 112 5.91 5.63 -4.46
C ASN A 112 4.72 6.59 -4.56
N LEU A 113 4.86 7.70 -5.28
CA LEU A 113 3.84 8.75 -5.37
C LEU A 113 3.12 8.73 -6.73
N ASN A 114 3.85 8.85 -7.83
CA ASN A 114 3.25 8.90 -9.16
C ASN A 114 2.56 7.57 -9.51
N GLY A 115 3.17 6.42 -9.15
CA GLY A 115 2.58 5.10 -9.31
C GLY A 115 1.28 4.95 -8.50
N THR A 116 1.30 5.38 -7.22
CA THR A 116 0.09 5.40 -6.38
C THR A 116 -1.00 6.27 -7.00
N PHE A 117 -0.65 7.49 -7.44
CA PHE A 117 -1.59 8.37 -8.14
C PHE A 117 -2.17 7.71 -9.39
N THR A 118 -1.32 7.10 -10.23
CA THR A 118 -1.75 6.48 -11.49
C THR A 118 -2.73 5.35 -11.25
N MET A 119 -2.44 4.46 -10.28
CA MET A 119 -3.34 3.36 -9.92
C MET A 119 -4.68 3.88 -9.39
N MET A 120 -4.67 4.88 -8.51
CA MET A 120 -5.89 5.51 -7.99
C MET A 120 -6.70 6.17 -9.12
N ASN A 121 -6.03 6.92 -9.99
CA ASN A 121 -6.67 7.61 -11.12
C ASN A 121 -7.28 6.62 -12.12
N ALA A 122 -6.63 5.47 -12.35
CA ALA A 122 -7.12 4.45 -13.26
C ALA A 122 -8.37 3.72 -12.74
N VAL A 123 -8.43 3.39 -11.44
CA VAL A 123 -9.62 2.72 -10.86
C VAL A 123 -10.77 3.68 -10.60
N TYR A 124 -10.51 4.98 -10.44
CA TYR A 124 -11.48 5.97 -10.00
C TYR A 124 -12.74 6.07 -10.89
N PRO A 125 -12.65 6.06 -12.24
CA PRO A 125 -13.83 6.06 -13.10
C PRO A 125 -14.75 4.86 -12.87
N HIS A 126 -14.18 3.66 -12.68
CA HIS A 126 -14.93 2.42 -12.41
C HIS A 126 -15.65 2.50 -11.07
N PHE A 127 -14.96 2.91 -10.00
CA PHE A 127 -15.55 3.06 -8.67
C PHE A 127 -16.64 4.14 -8.66
N LYS A 128 -16.41 5.24 -9.38
CA LYS A 128 -17.40 6.30 -9.54
C LYS A 128 -18.66 5.82 -10.25
N ALA A 129 -18.51 5.05 -11.33
CA ALA A 129 -19.65 4.49 -12.07
C ALA A 129 -20.43 3.47 -11.23
N ALA A 130 -19.73 2.67 -10.41
CA ALA A 130 -20.35 1.71 -9.50
C ALA A 130 -20.96 2.36 -8.25
N HIS A 131 -20.72 3.65 -7.98
CA HIS A 131 -21.04 4.32 -6.72
C HIS A 131 -20.54 3.56 -5.48
N ALA A 132 -19.42 2.87 -5.61
CA ALA A 132 -18.78 2.08 -4.55
C ALA A 132 -17.31 1.88 -4.86
N GLY A 133 -16.44 2.02 -3.85
CA GLY A 133 -15.02 1.71 -3.97
C GLY A 133 -14.26 1.99 -2.69
N THR A 134 -13.22 1.23 -2.47
CA THR A 134 -12.35 1.43 -1.31
C THR A 134 -10.89 1.48 -1.75
N ILE A 135 -10.19 2.50 -1.34
CA ILE A 135 -8.76 2.69 -1.61
C ILE A 135 -8.03 2.72 -0.27
N VAL A 136 -6.99 1.91 -0.13
CA VAL A 136 -6.09 1.95 1.03
C VAL A 136 -4.65 2.09 0.54
N ASN A 137 -3.98 3.13 1.01
CA ASN A 137 -2.60 3.40 0.66
C ASN A 137 -1.67 2.99 1.81
N VAL A 138 -0.64 2.20 1.53
CA VAL A 138 0.42 1.93 2.50
C VAL A 138 1.44 3.06 2.42
N SER A 139 1.33 3.99 3.37
CA SER A 139 2.23 5.12 3.54
C SER A 139 3.41 4.75 4.43
N SER A 140 3.79 5.59 5.36
CA SER A 140 4.84 5.37 6.37
C SER A 140 4.81 6.47 7.41
N VAL A 141 5.26 6.19 8.63
CA VAL A 141 5.58 7.23 9.62
C VAL A 141 6.58 8.25 9.07
N ALA A 142 7.47 7.85 8.15
CA ALA A 142 8.39 8.77 7.49
C ALA A 142 7.69 9.92 6.77
N GLY A 143 6.48 9.70 6.25
CA GLY A 143 5.66 10.76 5.64
C GLY A 143 5.04 11.75 6.64
N LYS A 144 5.12 11.47 7.94
CA LYS A 144 4.66 12.34 9.02
C LYS A 144 5.82 13.06 9.71
N ILE A 145 6.91 12.34 10.00
CA ILE A 145 8.03 12.87 10.81
C ILE A 145 9.27 13.25 10.00
N GLY A 146 9.24 13.13 8.66
CA GLY A 146 10.37 13.49 7.80
C GLY A 146 11.42 12.39 7.60
N GLY A 147 11.15 11.18 8.09
CA GLY A 147 12.05 10.03 7.93
C GLY A 147 13.06 9.87 9.08
N GLY A 148 14.18 9.21 8.79
CA GLY A 148 15.19 8.90 9.81
C GLY A 148 16.29 8.00 9.24
N LEU A 149 16.69 6.96 9.98
CA LEU A 149 17.69 5.99 9.54
C LEU A 149 17.21 5.14 8.36
N LEU A 150 15.90 4.91 8.29
CA LEU A 150 15.25 4.21 7.18
C LEU A 150 14.21 5.16 6.58
N GLY A 151 14.34 5.43 5.28
CA GLY A 151 13.46 6.37 4.60
C GLY A 151 13.85 7.84 4.81
N THR A 152 14.77 8.32 3.99
CA THR A 152 15.28 9.69 4.00
C THR A 152 14.41 10.63 3.16
N ALA A 153 14.92 11.82 2.81
CA ALA A 153 14.15 12.92 2.22
C ALA A 153 13.29 12.51 1.01
N ALA A 154 13.82 11.76 0.04
CA ALA A 154 13.05 11.35 -1.13
C ALA A 154 11.89 10.44 -0.75
N TYR A 155 12.14 9.46 0.13
CA TYR A 155 11.12 8.55 0.63
C TYR A 155 10.06 9.27 1.47
N ALA A 156 10.50 10.08 2.45
CA ALA A 156 9.60 10.83 3.32
C ALA A 156 8.70 11.78 2.51
N SER A 157 9.27 12.50 1.54
CA SER A 157 8.51 13.37 0.64
C SER A 157 7.48 12.59 -0.17
N SER A 158 7.84 11.42 -0.71
CA SER A 158 6.91 10.57 -1.46
C SER A 158 5.74 10.10 -0.58
N LYS A 159 5.99 9.71 0.67
CA LYS A 159 4.96 9.21 1.60
C LYS A 159 4.10 10.35 2.17
N ALA A 160 4.67 11.53 2.40
CA ALA A 160 3.90 12.74 2.71
C ALA A 160 2.95 13.12 1.56
N GLY A 161 3.41 13.00 0.32
CA GLY A 161 2.58 13.18 -0.87
C GLY A 161 1.41 12.18 -0.94
N VAL A 162 1.65 10.91 -0.62
CA VAL A 162 0.60 9.87 -0.53
C VAL A 162 -0.44 10.23 0.53
N ASN A 163 -0.03 10.76 1.69
CA ASN A 163 -0.95 11.20 2.74
C ASN A 163 -1.85 12.35 2.24
N GLY A 164 -1.27 13.34 1.54
CA GLY A 164 -2.02 14.43 0.91
C GLY A 164 -3.00 13.94 -0.15
N LEU A 165 -2.54 13.05 -1.04
CA LEU A 165 -3.36 12.43 -2.08
C LEU A 165 -4.53 11.63 -1.50
N THR A 166 -4.30 10.88 -0.42
CA THR A 166 -5.34 10.13 0.29
C THR A 166 -6.48 11.05 0.74
N LYS A 167 -6.16 12.16 1.40
CA LYS A 167 -7.15 13.13 1.88
C LYS A 167 -7.91 13.81 0.75
N ALA A 168 -7.22 14.15 -0.34
CA ALA A 168 -7.85 14.77 -1.52
C ALA A 168 -8.88 13.82 -2.15
N VAL A 169 -8.48 12.57 -2.43
CA VAL A 169 -9.36 11.58 -3.05
C VAL A 169 -10.52 11.19 -2.14
N ALA A 170 -10.31 11.12 -0.82
CA ALA A 170 -11.39 10.91 0.15
C ALA A 170 -12.48 11.99 0.06
N LYS A 171 -12.08 13.26 -0.05
CA LYS A 171 -13.02 14.39 -0.17
C LYS A 171 -13.76 14.37 -1.49
N GLU A 172 -13.05 14.16 -2.60
CA GLU A 172 -13.63 14.18 -3.94
C GLU A 172 -14.52 12.96 -4.21
N GLY A 173 -14.10 11.78 -3.71
CA GLY A 173 -14.74 10.49 -3.94
C GLY A 173 -15.95 10.21 -3.05
N GLY A 174 -16.04 10.83 -1.88
CA GLY A 174 -17.05 10.51 -0.88
C GLY A 174 -18.49 10.57 -1.38
N LYS A 175 -18.83 11.57 -2.19
CA LYS A 175 -20.18 11.68 -2.82
C LYS A 175 -20.50 10.57 -3.83
N PHE A 176 -19.51 9.79 -4.23
CA PHE A 176 -19.67 8.63 -5.10
C PHE A 176 -19.51 7.31 -4.33
N GLY A 177 -19.57 7.33 -3.00
CA GLY A 177 -19.39 6.13 -2.19
C GLY A 177 -17.94 5.58 -2.17
N ILE A 178 -16.95 6.40 -2.58
CA ILE A 178 -15.56 5.99 -2.58
C ILE A 178 -14.90 6.42 -1.27
N ARG A 179 -14.32 5.48 -0.52
CA ARG A 179 -13.50 5.74 0.65
C ARG A 179 -12.00 5.65 0.28
N CYS A 180 -11.19 6.51 0.87
CA CYS A 180 -9.75 6.49 0.68
C CYS A 180 -9.06 6.76 2.02
N ASN A 181 -8.25 5.80 2.49
CA ASN A 181 -7.52 5.88 3.75
C ASN A 181 -6.05 5.48 3.54
N ALA A 182 -5.19 5.79 4.49
CA ALA A 182 -3.80 5.35 4.49
C ALA A 182 -3.41 4.72 5.82
N VAL A 183 -2.49 3.76 5.77
CA VAL A 183 -1.82 3.19 6.94
C VAL A 183 -0.36 3.62 6.91
N CYS A 184 0.16 4.06 8.05
CA CYS A 184 1.54 4.50 8.25
C CYS A 184 2.29 3.51 9.16
N PRO A 185 2.92 2.45 8.59
CA PRO A 185 3.76 1.58 9.38
C PRO A 185 5.06 2.26 9.82
N SER A 186 5.61 1.82 10.95
CA SER A 186 7.02 2.02 11.32
C SER A 186 7.89 0.89 10.80
N LEU A 187 9.02 0.60 11.49
CA LEU A 187 9.87 -0.52 11.14
C LEU A 187 9.08 -1.83 11.16
N THR A 188 8.98 -2.44 9.99
CA THR A 188 8.27 -3.71 9.77
C THR A 188 9.24 -4.71 9.15
N LEU A 189 9.31 -5.92 9.68
CA LEU A 189 10.19 -6.98 9.21
C LEU A 189 9.74 -7.50 7.83
N THR A 190 10.48 -7.15 6.80
CA THR A 190 10.24 -7.51 5.39
C THR A 190 11.57 -7.54 4.62
N ASP A 191 11.56 -8.08 3.40
CA ASP A 191 12.73 -8.01 2.51
C ASP A 191 13.23 -6.56 2.29
N MET A 192 12.31 -5.58 2.29
CA MET A 192 12.65 -4.16 2.11
C MET A 192 13.50 -3.62 3.26
N THR A 193 13.28 -4.08 4.48
CA THR A 193 13.96 -3.60 5.68
C THR A 193 15.17 -4.46 6.06
N SER A 194 15.36 -5.62 5.42
CA SER A 194 16.53 -6.50 5.64
C SER A 194 17.86 -5.89 5.23
N ILE A 195 17.86 -4.75 4.54
CA ILE A 195 19.07 -3.98 4.20
C ILE A 195 19.67 -3.24 5.40
N LEU A 196 18.93 -3.11 6.50
CA LEU A 196 19.44 -2.48 7.72
C LEU A 196 20.44 -3.39 8.44
N SER A 197 21.50 -2.81 8.96
CA SER A 197 22.35 -3.49 9.94
C SER A 197 21.58 -3.71 11.26
N ASP A 198 22.00 -4.71 12.04
CA ASP A 198 21.42 -4.99 13.36
C ASP A 198 21.50 -3.75 14.28
N GLU A 199 22.60 -3.00 14.23
CA GLU A 199 22.76 -1.76 14.99
C GLU A 199 21.73 -0.70 14.61
N ASN A 200 21.53 -0.44 13.31
CA ASN A 200 20.55 0.52 12.84
C ASN A 200 19.11 0.07 13.14
N SER A 201 18.84 -1.22 13.01
CA SER A 201 17.54 -1.80 13.39
C SER A 201 17.28 -1.58 14.88
N GLN A 202 18.25 -1.86 15.74
CA GLN A 202 18.12 -1.66 17.18
C GLN A 202 17.95 -0.17 17.56
N ARG A 203 18.63 0.74 16.87
CA ARG A 203 18.45 2.18 17.08
C ARG A 203 17.01 2.63 16.76
N ILE A 204 16.41 2.11 15.69
CA ILE A 204 15.02 2.40 15.36
C ILE A 204 14.10 1.78 16.41
N ILE A 205 14.31 0.51 16.79
CA ILE A 205 13.52 -0.22 17.79
C ILE A 205 13.50 0.51 19.13
N ASN A 206 14.64 1.06 19.55
CA ASN A 206 14.74 1.83 20.79
C ASN A 206 13.85 3.09 20.80
N GLY A 207 13.46 3.60 19.62
CA GLY A 207 12.50 4.70 19.49
C GLY A 207 11.04 4.26 19.39
N ILE A 208 10.77 2.94 19.33
CA ILE A 208 9.41 2.40 19.29
C ILE A 208 8.96 2.09 20.72
N PRO A 209 7.92 2.74 21.27
CA PRO A 209 7.44 2.46 22.64
C PRO A 209 7.09 1.00 22.91
N LEU A 210 6.58 0.24 21.91
CA LEU A 210 6.34 -1.21 22.07
C LEU A 210 7.62 -2.05 22.07
N GLY A 211 8.83 -1.46 21.87
CA GLY A 211 10.13 -2.08 22.03
C GLY A 211 10.48 -3.15 21.00
N ARG A 212 9.81 -3.17 19.85
CA ARG A 212 10.07 -4.14 18.78
C ARG A 212 9.66 -3.62 17.40
N ALA A 213 10.19 -4.22 16.36
CA ALA A 213 9.66 -4.06 15.00
C ALA A 213 8.32 -4.78 14.85
N ALA A 214 7.49 -4.32 13.92
CA ALA A 214 6.25 -4.99 13.55
C ALA A 214 6.53 -6.22 12.65
N GLN A 215 5.69 -7.24 12.75
CA GLN A 215 5.57 -8.28 11.73
C GLN A 215 4.76 -7.74 10.55
N ALA A 216 4.99 -8.23 9.33
CA ALA A 216 4.26 -7.79 8.14
C ALA A 216 2.73 -7.94 8.26
N SER A 217 2.27 -8.93 9.01
CA SER A 217 0.85 -9.17 9.28
C SER A 217 0.21 -8.06 10.14
N GLU A 218 0.96 -7.34 10.98
CA GLU A 218 0.38 -6.34 11.89
C GLU A 218 -0.12 -5.10 11.13
N PRO A 219 0.67 -4.40 10.29
CA PRO A 219 0.13 -3.34 9.45
C PRO A 219 -0.88 -3.86 8.41
N ALA A 220 -0.75 -5.12 7.95
CA ALA A 220 -1.73 -5.72 7.06
C ALA A 220 -3.13 -5.79 7.69
N GLN A 221 -3.25 -6.10 9.01
CA GLN A 221 -4.55 -6.11 9.69
C GLN A 221 -5.23 -4.73 9.67
N MET A 222 -4.48 -3.66 9.84
CA MET A 222 -5.05 -2.31 9.76
C MET A 222 -5.49 -1.94 8.34
N VAL A 223 -4.73 -2.36 7.33
CA VAL A 223 -5.12 -2.21 5.91
C VAL A 223 -6.41 -2.98 5.64
N LEU A 224 -6.52 -4.23 6.11
CA LEU A 224 -7.73 -5.05 5.98
C LEU A 224 -8.94 -4.43 6.68
N PHE A 225 -8.75 -3.84 7.87
CA PHE A 225 -9.82 -3.07 8.53
C PHE A 225 -10.31 -1.92 7.66
N PHE A 226 -9.42 -1.06 7.15
CA PHE A 226 -9.79 0.06 6.28
C PHE A 226 -10.41 -0.40 4.94
N ALA A 227 -9.99 -1.56 4.43
CA ALA A 227 -10.54 -2.15 3.21
C ALA A 227 -11.95 -2.76 3.41
N SER A 228 -12.28 -3.17 4.63
CA SER A 228 -13.53 -3.85 4.96
C SER A 228 -14.71 -2.89 5.18
N ASP A 229 -15.92 -3.45 5.25
CA ASP A 229 -17.13 -2.70 5.59
C ASP A 229 -17.19 -2.26 7.06
N LEU A 230 -16.35 -2.83 7.92
CA LEU A 230 -16.19 -2.37 9.32
C LEU A 230 -15.70 -0.93 9.41
N ALA A 231 -15.01 -0.44 8.39
CA ALA A 231 -14.55 0.94 8.27
C ALA A 231 -15.47 1.81 7.39
N SER A 232 -16.75 1.47 7.26
CA SER A 232 -17.70 2.14 6.34
C SER A 232 -17.87 3.64 6.59
N PHE A 233 -17.56 4.13 7.79
CA PHE A 233 -17.63 5.57 8.13
C PHE A 233 -16.23 6.19 8.33
N VAL A 234 -15.16 5.47 7.95
CA VAL A 234 -13.76 5.97 8.01
C VAL A 234 -13.34 6.39 6.62
N ASN A 235 -13.05 7.69 6.42
CA ASN A 235 -12.69 8.25 5.14
C ASN A 235 -11.72 9.42 5.28
N GLY A 236 -10.57 9.35 4.62
CA GLY A 236 -9.50 10.35 4.70
C GLY A 236 -8.55 10.17 5.88
N GLU A 237 -8.64 9.04 6.59
CA GLU A 237 -7.80 8.72 7.74
C GLU A 237 -6.37 8.39 7.31
N ILE A 238 -5.41 8.88 8.10
CA ILE A 238 -3.98 8.58 7.99
C ILE A 238 -3.58 7.89 9.29
N GLY A 239 -3.92 6.61 9.39
CA GLY A 239 -3.80 5.86 10.63
C GLY A 239 -2.41 5.28 10.86
N ASP A 240 -1.91 5.37 12.08
CA ASP A 240 -0.60 4.86 12.47
C ASP A 240 -0.66 3.39 12.92
N CYS A 241 0.26 2.60 12.38
CA CYS A 241 0.54 1.24 12.81
C CYS A 241 2.04 1.13 13.11
N ASP A 242 2.48 1.80 14.18
CA ASP A 242 3.87 2.20 14.35
C ASP A 242 4.47 1.86 15.73
N GLY A 243 3.68 1.23 16.60
CA GLY A 243 4.11 0.89 17.96
C GLY A 243 4.25 2.09 18.89
N GLY A 244 3.65 3.25 18.52
CA GLY A 244 3.59 4.47 19.31
C GLY A 244 4.70 5.48 19.02
N ILE A 245 5.37 5.41 17.88
CA ILE A 245 6.39 6.40 17.47
C ILE A 245 5.76 7.78 17.27
N VAL A 246 4.60 7.83 16.59
CA VAL A 246 3.88 9.06 16.30
C VAL A 246 2.64 9.11 17.18
N LEU A 247 2.49 10.20 17.93
CA LEU A 247 1.36 10.43 18.82
C LEU A 247 0.67 11.74 18.41
N ASP A 248 0.18 11.79 17.18
CA ASP A 248 -0.47 12.95 16.55
C ASP A 248 -1.99 12.74 16.42
N GLY A 249 -2.62 12.34 17.50
CA GLY A 249 -4.05 12.10 17.55
C GLY A 249 -4.90 13.36 17.49
#